data_e8add55cc9c12001efa3c7aa7881080b
#
_entry.id   e8add55cc9c12001efa3c7aa7881080b
#
_cell.length_a   1.000
_cell.length_b   1.000
_cell.length_c   1.000
_cell.angle_alpha   90.00
_cell.angle_beta   90.00
_cell.angle_gamma   90.00
#
_symmetry.space_group_name_H-M   'P 1'
#
loop_
_entity.id
_entity.type
_entity.pdbx_description
1 polymer ?
#
loop_
_entity_poly.entity_id
_entity_poly.type
_entity_poly.pdbx_seq_one_letter_code
_entity_poly.pdbx_strand_id
1 'polypeptide(L)'
;MNQKSIWVYPWDLVDTNIDGVVSHLAEEIGINTISLATAYHSVEHLRPRAVREKIFRSANASLYFQPTVDFCQRSPLSPNIHSMAQDNCILDEFIDSCQRKGIAPKSWTVYLHNSFLGINHPDCAQQNVYGDYYIYGLCPANPQVRSYVINLSKELENRGIDIIEIESLSYMGFGHNHYHSKFGVDFGTAKSLIDLCFCYSCQQHGVEANIDISLLTEQVKSDLNVVLSQGKTNLSWQDYLHRIPDLAHYMQMQEQVVESLLGEIKQATSCELDFIMMGGGLNTDSIADICDKVEILAYTADPKQVKKTIESTVQRIGSADQILTGYSVYGSATPDVDTLKQTVGIAVEAGVRNVSFYNYGIMPPTHLDWVRQAIQKMDEIIG
;
A
#
# COMPACT_ATOMS: atom_id res chain seq x y z
N MET A 1 -16.88 13.64 5.83
CA MET A 1 -15.98 14.70 6.37
C MET A 1 -14.70 14.66 5.55
N ASN A 2 -14.09 15.82 5.21
CA ASN A 2 -12.82 15.84 4.50
C ASN A 2 -11.74 15.24 5.38
N GLN A 3 -10.96 14.30 4.87
CA GLN A 3 -9.88 13.65 5.63
C GLN A 3 -8.66 14.60 5.73
N LYS A 4 -8.17 14.81 6.95
CA LYS A 4 -6.87 15.36 7.27
C LYS A 4 -6.12 14.30 8.03
N SER A 5 -5.43 13.42 7.30
CA SER A 5 -4.86 12.18 7.82
C SER A 5 -3.36 12.28 8.09
N ILE A 6 -2.86 11.47 9.01
CA ILE A 6 -1.43 11.28 9.24
C ILE A 6 -1.13 9.81 9.49
N TRP A 7 -0.06 9.28 8.87
CA TRP A 7 0.42 7.92 9.13
C TRP A 7 1.25 7.86 10.40
N VAL A 8 0.98 6.82 11.21
CA VAL A 8 1.63 6.56 12.48
C VAL A 8 1.99 5.07 12.56
N TYR A 9 3.14 4.77 13.12
CA TYR A 9 3.51 3.40 13.43
C TYR A 9 3.20 3.02 14.88
N PRO A 10 2.87 1.75 15.17
CA PRO A 10 2.63 1.28 16.54
C PRO A 10 3.78 1.55 17.49
N TRP A 11 5.03 1.35 17.04
CA TRP A 11 6.23 1.62 17.84
C TRP A 11 6.48 3.09 18.15
N ASP A 12 5.80 4.01 17.50
CA ASP A 12 5.84 5.43 17.84
C ASP A 12 4.85 5.79 18.96
N LEU A 13 3.87 4.92 19.19
CA LEU A 13 2.85 5.12 20.24
C LEU A 13 3.25 4.50 21.58
N VAL A 14 3.90 3.33 21.58
CA VAL A 14 4.22 2.60 22.84
C VAL A 14 5.27 3.27 23.69
N ASP A 15 6.19 4.04 23.12
CA ASP A 15 7.21 4.79 23.87
C ASP A 15 6.65 6.05 24.53
N THR A 16 5.42 6.39 24.22
CA THR A 16 4.71 7.58 24.69
C THR A 16 3.32 7.19 25.18
N ASN A 17 2.55 8.16 25.62
CA ASN A 17 1.14 7.95 25.94
C ASN A 17 0.31 8.03 24.66
N ILE A 18 -0.35 6.95 24.24
CA ILE A 18 -1.22 6.91 23.05
C ILE A 18 -2.23 8.05 23.05
N ASP A 19 -2.94 8.22 24.17
CA ASP A 19 -3.94 9.30 24.32
C ASP A 19 -3.32 10.70 24.18
N GLY A 20 -2.09 10.89 24.68
CA GLY A 20 -1.34 12.15 24.53
C GLY A 20 -0.97 12.43 23.06
N VAL A 21 -0.56 11.42 22.30
CA VAL A 21 -0.24 11.57 20.87
C VAL A 21 -1.51 11.88 20.07
N VAL A 22 -2.59 11.12 20.29
CA VAL A 22 -3.89 11.37 19.61
C VAL A 22 -4.41 12.76 19.92
N SER A 23 -4.39 13.19 21.21
CA SER A 23 -4.81 14.54 21.60
C SER A 23 -3.98 15.64 20.93
N HIS A 24 -2.65 15.49 20.93
CA HIS A 24 -1.76 16.47 20.29
C HIS A 24 -2.03 16.59 18.78
N LEU A 25 -2.17 15.47 18.09
CA LEU A 25 -2.46 15.44 16.64
C LEU A 25 -3.83 16.08 16.34
N ALA A 26 -4.83 15.79 17.17
CA ALA A 26 -6.18 16.33 17.01
C ALA A 26 -6.26 17.83 17.32
N GLU A 27 -5.85 18.23 18.53
CA GLU A 27 -6.14 19.53 19.12
C GLU A 27 -5.13 20.60 18.69
N GLU A 28 -3.86 20.23 18.50
CA GLU A 28 -2.81 21.21 18.19
C GLU A 28 -2.43 21.21 16.71
N ILE A 29 -2.46 20.03 16.04
CA ILE A 29 -2.08 19.92 14.62
C ILE A 29 -3.29 20.07 13.69
N GLY A 30 -4.48 19.66 14.13
CA GLY A 30 -5.72 19.72 13.34
C GLY A 30 -5.97 18.48 12.48
N ILE A 31 -5.40 17.34 12.87
CA ILE A 31 -5.67 16.02 12.26
C ILE A 31 -7.04 15.52 12.71
N ASN A 32 -7.81 14.94 11.80
CA ASN A 32 -9.10 14.32 12.11
C ASN A 32 -9.17 12.82 11.76
N THR A 33 -8.10 12.27 11.19
CA THR A 33 -7.97 10.86 10.83
C THR A 33 -6.54 10.42 11.11
N ILE A 34 -6.34 9.35 11.87
CA ILE A 34 -5.01 8.81 12.14
C ILE A 34 -4.92 7.41 11.55
N SER A 35 -3.98 7.21 10.64
CA SER A 35 -3.72 5.94 9.96
C SER A 35 -2.63 5.17 10.68
N LEU A 36 -3.02 4.17 11.47
CA LEU A 36 -2.10 3.30 12.22
C LEU A 36 -1.72 2.08 11.41
N ALA A 37 -0.42 1.78 11.29
CA ALA A 37 0.07 0.56 10.68
C ALA A 37 -0.32 -0.66 11.53
N THR A 38 -1.37 -1.38 11.14
CA THR A 38 -1.86 -2.57 11.84
C THR A 38 -1.24 -3.87 11.34
N ALA A 39 -0.93 -3.93 10.04
CA ALA A 39 -0.17 -4.99 9.39
C ALA A 39 0.94 -4.35 8.55
N TYR A 40 2.18 -4.72 8.79
CA TYR A 40 3.31 -4.09 8.12
C TYR A 40 4.42 -5.10 7.79
N HIS A 41 5.15 -4.84 6.71
CA HIS A 41 6.27 -5.68 6.25
C HIS A 41 7.51 -5.55 7.16
N SER A 42 8.58 -6.29 6.88
CA SER A 42 9.88 -6.12 7.54
C SER A 42 10.41 -4.69 7.33
N VAL A 43 10.99 -4.09 8.37
CA VAL A 43 11.41 -2.70 8.34
C VAL A 43 12.61 -2.42 9.23
N GLU A 44 13.48 -1.51 8.78
CA GLU A 44 14.42 -0.79 9.62
C GLU A 44 14.06 0.70 9.55
N HIS A 45 13.84 1.32 10.69
CA HIS A 45 13.28 2.65 10.78
C HIS A 45 14.08 3.52 11.76
N LEU A 46 14.57 4.68 11.28
CA LEU A 46 15.14 5.71 12.14
C LEU A 46 14.00 6.56 12.73
N ARG A 47 13.95 6.66 14.04
CA ARG A 47 12.88 7.29 14.83
C ARG A 47 13.36 8.61 15.46
N PRO A 48 13.23 9.76 14.81
CA PRO A 48 13.72 11.04 15.34
C PRO A 48 13.08 11.43 16.69
N ARG A 49 11.82 11.04 16.93
CA ARG A 49 11.03 11.36 18.13
C ARG A 49 11.34 10.46 19.31
N ALA A 50 11.80 9.23 19.08
CA ALA A 50 12.04 8.28 20.17
C ALA A 50 13.04 8.83 21.19
N VAL A 51 12.74 8.67 22.46
CA VAL A 51 13.63 9.11 23.56
C VAL A 51 14.80 8.12 23.72
N ARG A 52 14.52 6.83 23.50
CA ARG A 52 15.51 5.74 23.54
C ARG A 52 15.55 5.12 22.14
N GLU A 53 16.33 4.12 21.90
CA GLU A 53 16.37 3.28 20.71
C GLU A 53 15.92 3.97 19.41
N LYS A 54 16.81 4.80 18.85
CA LYS A 54 16.54 5.56 17.63
C LYS A 54 16.28 4.69 16.39
N ILE A 55 16.65 3.43 16.43
CA ILE A 55 16.43 2.49 15.33
C ILE A 55 15.49 1.39 15.80
N PHE A 56 14.33 1.32 15.14
CA PHE A 56 13.40 0.20 15.26
C PHE A 56 13.66 -0.80 14.13
N ARG A 57 13.56 -2.10 14.44
CA ARG A 57 13.65 -3.18 13.45
C ARG A 57 12.57 -4.21 13.69
N SER A 58 11.89 -4.58 12.62
CA SER A 58 11.09 -5.79 12.53
C SER A 58 11.62 -6.65 11.39
N ALA A 59 12.11 -7.84 11.70
CA ALA A 59 12.67 -8.75 10.69
C ALA A 59 11.58 -9.40 9.82
N ASN A 60 10.36 -9.50 10.34
CA ASN A 60 9.24 -10.18 9.70
C ASN A 60 8.08 -9.22 9.46
N ALA A 61 7.35 -9.46 8.38
CA ALA A 61 6.02 -8.91 8.22
C ALA A 61 5.13 -9.40 9.37
N SER A 62 4.40 -8.50 10.02
CA SER A 62 3.72 -8.78 11.27
C SER A 62 2.39 -8.04 11.39
N LEU A 63 1.47 -8.62 12.15
CA LEU A 63 0.37 -7.87 12.75
C LEU A 63 0.87 -7.19 14.04
N TYR A 64 0.46 -5.97 14.26
CA TYR A 64 0.80 -5.16 15.45
C TYR A 64 -0.36 -5.09 16.44
N PHE A 65 -1.22 -6.09 16.41
CA PHE A 65 -2.29 -6.33 17.38
C PHE A 65 -2.47 -7.84 17.57
N GLN A 66 -3.05 -8.24 18.69
CA GLN A 66 -3.39 -9.64 18.95
C GLN A 66 -4.73 -9.94 18.30
N PRO A 67 -4.80 -10.77 17.24
CA PRO A 67 -6.07 -11.11 16.60
C PRO A 67 -6.95 -11.96 17.51
N THR A 68 -8.28 -11.96 17.25
CA THR A 68 -9.24 -12.78 17.99
C THR A 68 -9.07 -14.27 17.69
N VAL A 69 -9.59 -15.11 18.58
CA VAL A 69 -9.61 -16.57 18.39
C VAL A 69 -10.42 -16.93 17.14
N ASP A 70 -11.48 -16.19 16.85
CA ASP A 70 -12.32 -16.38 15.67
C ASP A 70 -11.51 -16.13 14.36
N PHE A 71 -10.74 -15.06 14.31
CA PHE A 71 -9.81 -14.83 13.18
C PHE A 71 -8.84 -15.99 13.02
N CYS A 72 -8.19 -16.43 14.09
CA CYS A 72 -7.21 -17.53 14.05
C CYS A 72 -7.82 -18.86 13.58
N GLN A 73 -9.10 -19.11 13.88
CA GLN A 73 -9.80 -20.31 13.42
C GLN A 73 -10.25 -20.25 11.96
N ARG A 74 -10.58 -19.06 11.46
CA ARG A 74 -11.08 -18.87 10.09
C ARG A 74 -9.97 -18.62 9.09
N SER A 75 -8.85 -18.05 9.52
CA SER A 75 -7.73 -17.76 8.62
C SER A 75 -6.95 -19.03 8.29
N PRO A 76 -6.79 -19.38 7.01
CA PRO A 76 -5.98 -20.53 6.61
C PRO A 76 -4.47 -20.26 6.76
N LEU A 77 -4.08 -18.99 6.86
CA LEU A 77 -2.71 -18.54 7.05
C LEU A 77 -2.55 -17.93 8.45
N SER A 78 -1.48 -18.30 9.15
CA SER A 78 -1.17 -17.80 10.49
C SER A 78 -0.11 -16.70 10.39
N PRO A 79 -0.48 -15.40 10.50
CA PRO A 79 0.47 -14.30 10.42
C PRO A 79 1.40 -14.29 11.63
N ASN A 80 2.56 -13.66 11.48
CA ASN A 80 3.40 -13.33 12.62
C ASN A 80 2.75 -12.22 13.44
N ILE A 81 2.73 -12.40 14.77
CA ILE A 81 2.31 -11.37 15.70
C ILE A 81 3.56 -10.76 16.32
N HIS A 82 3.76 -9.45 16.13
CA HIS A 82 4.92 -8.77 16.69
C HIS A 82 4.87 -8.82 18.22
N SER A 83 6.03 -9.04 18.90
CA SER A 83 6.09 -9.15 20.36
C SER A 83 5.48 -7.96 21.09
N MET A 84 5.61 -6.76 20.52
CA MET A 84 4.97 -5.54 21.03
C MET A 84 3.45 -5.69 21.20
N ALA A 85 2.79 -6.40 20.29
CA ALA A 85 1.35 -6.62 20.33
C ALA A 85 0.93 -7.75 21.28
N GLN A 86 1.88 -8.58 21.75
CA GLN A 86 1.59 -9.66 22.73
C GLN A 86 1.41 -9.10 24.12
N ASP A 87 2.15 -8.03 24.45
CA ASP A 87 2.21 -7.44 25.79
C ASP A 87 1.34 -6.18 25.94
N ASN A 88 0.81 -5.63 24.84
CA ASN A 88 0.09 -4.36 24.81
C ASN A 88 -1.15 -4.42 23.92
N CYS A 89 -2.23 -3.78 24.36
CA CYS A 89 -3.48 -3.62 23.61
C CYS A 89 -3.44 -2.38 22.70
N ILE A 90 -2.35 -2.19 21.94
CA ILE A 90 -2.07 -0.94 21.19
C ILE A 90 -3.23 -0.53 20.30
N LEU A 91 -3.78 -1.47 19.52
CA LEU A 91 -4.86 -1.17 18.59
C LEU A 91 -6.14 -0.75 19.34
N ASP A 92 -6.52 -1.48 20.39
CA ASP A 92 -7.74 -1.20 21.14
C ASP A 92 -7.62 0.15 21.88
N GLU A 93 -6.47 0.42 22.54
CA GLU A 93 -6.20 1.71 23.20
C GLU A 93 -6.17 2.87 22.20
N PHE A 94 -5.63 2.64 21.00
CA PHE A 94 -5.62 3.63 19.91
C PHE A 94 -7.05 3.95 19.44
N ILE A 95 -7.86 2.94 19.18
CA ILE A 95 -9.27 3.10 18.75
C ILE A 95 -10.06 3.86 19.83
N ASP A 96 -9.95 3.43 21.09
CA ASP A 96 -10.61 4.09 22.22
C ASP A 96 -10.21 5.57 22.34
N SER A 97 -8.93 5.86 22.17
CA SER A 97 -8.44 7.26 22.23
C SER A 97 -8.96 8.08 21.06
N CYS A 98 -8.96 7.55 19.84
CA CYS A 98 -9.53 8.21 18.67
C CYS A 98 -11.01 8.54 18.87
N GLN A 99 -11.81 7.56 19.33
CA GLN A 99 -13.25 7.73 19.58
C GLN A 99 -13.53 8.81 20.61
N ARG A 100 -12.77 8.84 21.75
CA ARG A 100 -12.90 9.89 22.77
C ARG A 100 -12.64 11.30 22.25
N LYS A 101 -11.79 11.42 21.22
CA LYS A 101 -11.38 12.71 20.63
C LYS A 101 -12.13 13.06 19.34
N GLY A 102 -13.05 12.21 18.89
CA GLY A 102 -13.77 12.42 17.62
C GLY A 102 -12.87 12.31 16.38
N ILE A 103 -11.78 11.53 16.48
CA ILE A 103 -10.84 11.20 15.39
C ILE A 103 -11.30 9.90 14.76
N ALA A 104 -11.26 9.79 13.43
CA ALA A 104 -11.51 8.54 12.74
C ALA A 104 -10.29 7.60 12.87
N PRO A 105 -10.44 6.41 13.50
CA PRO A 105 -9.38 5.41 13.51
C PRO A 105 -9.29 4.74 12.14
N LYS A 106 -8.15 4.90 11.48
CA LYS A 106 -7.85 4.32 10.16
C LYS A 106 -6.77 3.25 10.30
N SER A 107 -6.97 2.11 9.67
CA SER A 107 -5.98 1.02 9.65
C SER A 107 -5.16 1.10 8.38
N TRP A 108 -3.89 1.40 8.49
CA TRP A 108 -2.92 1.22 7.41
C TRP A 108 -2.52 -0.25 7.34
N THR A 109 -2.95 -0.94 6.29
CA THR A 109 -2.86 -2.39 6.15
C THR A 109 -2.07 -2.76 4.91
N VAL A 110 -0.84 -3.24 5.10
CA VAL A 110 -0.02 -3.84 4.05
C VAL A 110 -0.45 -5.30 3.88
N TYR A 111 -1.17 -5.60 2.81
CA TYR A 111 -1.82 -6.92 2.66
C TYR A 111 -0.90 -8.00 2.08
N LEU A 112 -0.41 -7.81 0.86
CA LEU A 112 0.27 -8.88 0.12
C LEU A 112 1.79 -8.83 0.22
N HIS A 113 2.37 -7.73 0.71
CA HIS A 113 3.80 -7.66 1.01
C HIS A 113 4.08 -8.34 2.36
N ASN A 114 4.21 -9.67 2.33
CA ASN A 114 4.33 -10.47 3.55
C ASN A 114 5.36 -11.59 3.39
N SER A 115 6.63 -11.28 3.66
CA SER A 115 7.72 -12.24 3.58
C SER A 115 7.61 -13.39 4.60
N PHE A 116 7.01 -13.15 5.77
CA PHE A 116 6.81 -14.21 6.75
C PHE A 116 5.87 -15.29 6.23
N LEU A 117 4.71 -14.89 5.71
CA LEU A 117 3.75 -15.84 5.15
C LEU A 117 4.30 -16.49 3.86
N GLY A 118 4.97 -15.73 2.99
CA GLY A 118 5.53 -16.28 1.76
C GLY A 118 6.67 -17.30 1.98
N ILE A 119 7.47 -17.14 3.05
CA ILE A 119 8.49 -18.11 3.43
C ILE A 119 7.87 -19.39 4.01
N ASN A 120 6.85 -19.24 4.88
CA ASN A 120 6.22 -20.38 5.55
C ASN A 120 5.18 -21.10 4.65
N HIS A 121 4.64 -20.40 3.64
CA HIS A 121 3.66 -20.91 2.68
C HIS A 121 4.07 -20.52 1.26
N PRO A 122 5.15 -21.11 0.69
CA PRO A 122 5.66 -20.72 -0.62
C PRO A 122 4.66 -20.97 -1.76
N ASP A 123 3.72 -21.89 -1.61
CA ASP A 123 2.60 -22.13 -2.52
C ASP A 123 1.60 -20.96 -2.57
N CYS A 124 1.62 -20.07 -1.57
CA CYS A 124 0.86 -18.83 -1.54
C CYS A 124 1.61 -17.63 -2.13
N ALA A 125 2.92 -17.76 -2.38
CA ALA A 125 3.73 -16.68 -2.94
C ALA A 125 3.57 -16.55 -4.46
N GLN A 126 3.87 -15.38 -4.98
CA GLN A 126 4.01 -15.15 -6.42
C GLN A 126 5.17 -15.98 -6.96
N GLN A 127 5.02 -16.49 -8.19
CA GLN A 127 6.01 -17.35 -8.83
C GLN A 127 6.24 -16.88 -10.26
N ASN A 128 7.50 -16.67 -10.64
CA ASN A 128 7.81 -16.30 -12.02
C ASN A 128 7.65 -17.46 -13.00
N VAL A 129 7.87 -17.19 -14.28
CA VAL A 129 7.73 -18.15 -15.35
C VAL A 129 8.74 -19.32 -15.27
N TYR A 130 9.85 -19.18 -14.54
CA TYR A 130 10.85 -20.22 -14.31
C TYR A 130 10.51 -21.12 -13.13
N GLY A 131 9.56 -20.75 -12.30
CA GLY A 131 9.16 -21.44 -11.09
C GLY A 131 9.82 -20.90 -9.81
N ASP A 132 10.55 -19.77 -9.88
CA ASP A 132 11.12 -19.13 -8.69
C ASP A 132 10.06 -18.34 -7.94
N TYR A 133 10.05 -18.47 -6.61
CA TYR A 133 9.10 -17.77 -5.75
C TYR A 133 9.58 -16.37 -5.38
N TYR A 134 8.67 -15.41 -5.46
CA TYR A 134 8.82 -14.09 -4.87
C TYR A 134 8.26 -14.10 -3.46
N ILE A 135 9.02 -14.64 -2.52
CA ILE A 135 8.58 -14.95 -1.14
C ILE A 135 8.12 -13.73 -0.34
N TYR A 136 8.41 -12.53 -0.80
CA TYR A 136 7.92 -11.28 -0.20
C TYR A 136 6.53 -10.89 -0.69
N GLY A 137 6.03 -11.47 -1.77
CA GLY A 137 4.75 -11.14 -2.40
C GLY A 137 3.78 -12.32 -2.38
N LEU A 138 2.69 -12.22 -1.63
CA LEU A 138 1.60 -13.18 -1.70
C LEU A 138 0.82 -13.00 -3.00
N CYS A 139 0.32 -14.11 -3.56
CA CYS A 139 -0.44 -14.08 -4.80
C CYS A 139 -1.92 -13.76 -4.56
N PRO A 140 -2.49 -12.68 -5.14
CA PRO A 140 -3.90 -12.33 -4.96
C PRO A 140 -4.87 -13.34 -5.60
N ALA A 141 -4.40 -14.21 -6.50
CA ALA A 141 -5.20 -15.28 -7.09
C ALA A 141 -5.33 -16.50 -6.17
N ASN A 142 -4.46 -16.66 -5.16
CA ASN A 142 -4.44 -17.82 -4.31
C ASN A 142 -5.65 -17.77 -3.31
N PRO A 143 -6.50 -18.81 -3.25
CA PRO A 143 -7.71 -18.78 -2.42
C PRO A 143 -7.42 -18.70 -0.91
N GLN A 144 -6.28 -19.22 -0.43
CA GLN A 144 -5.90 -19.09 0.98
C GLN A 144 -5.48 -17.64 1.29
N VAL A 145 -4.77 -16.99 0.38
CA VAL A 145 -4.41 -15.57 0.50
C VAL A 145 -5.66 -14.70 0.50
N ARG A 146 -6.60 -14.93 -0.41
CA ARG A 146 -7.88 -14.20 -0.46
C ARG A 146 -8.65 -14.35 0.86
N SER A 147 -8.79 -15.58 1.36
CA SER A 147 -9.44 -15.84 2.64
C SER A 147 -8.75 -15.12 3.81
N TYR A 148 -7.41 -15.11 3.85
CA TYR A 148 -6.63 -14.38 4.85
C TYR A 148 -6.92 -12.87 4.80
N VAL A 149 -6.85 -12.27 3.61
CA VAL A 149 -7.08 -10.82 3.38
C VAL A 149 -8.49 -10.43 3.84
N ILE A 150 -9.51 -11.18 3.45
CA ILE A 150 -10.91 -10.92 3.82
C ILE A 150 -11.12 -11.06 5.34
N ASN A 151 -10.56 -12.10 5.96
CA ASN A 151 -10.68 -12.29 7.40
C ASN A 151 -9.95 -11.19 8.18
N LEU A 152 -8.79 -10.71 7.70
CA LEU A 152 -8.06 -9.59 8.30
C LEU A 152 -8.89 -8.30 8.24
N SER A 153 -9.54 -8.02 7.11
CA SER A 153 -10.39 -6.84 6.95
C SER A 153 -11.59 -6.87 7.91
N LYS A 154 -12.24 -8.04 8.05
CA LYS A 154 -13.33 -8.24 9.03
C LYS A 154 -12.86 -8.10 10.49
N GLU A 155 -11.68 -8.60 10.79
CA GLU A 155 -11.08 -8.47 12.13
C GLU A 155 -10.88 -7.00 12.51
N LEU A 156 -10.38 -6.18 11.58
CA LEU A 156 -10.17 -4.75 11.78
C LEU A 156 -11.51 -4.02 11.99
N GLU A 157 -12.52 -4.29 11.16
CA GLU A 157 -13.86 -3.74 11.32
C GLU A 157 -14.46 -4.09 12.68
N ASN A 158 -14.41 -5.37 13.07
CA ASN A 158 -14.98 -5.87 14.34
C ASN A 158 -14.32 -5.22 15.56
N ARG A 159 -13.10 -4.69 15.42
CA ARG A 159 -12.42 -3.94 16.48
C ARG A 159 -12.80 -2.47 16.53
N GLY A 160 -13.52 -1.96 15.53
CA GLY A 160 -13.96 -0.57 15.48
C GLY A 160 -13.10 0.35 14.65
N ILE A 161 -12.37 -0.21 13.66
CA ILE A 161 -11.75 0.59 12.60
C ILE A 161 -12.83 1.12 11.66
N ASP A 162 -12.81 2.43 11.40
CA ASP A 162 -13.77 3.10 10.52
C ASP A 162 -13.34 3.04 9.05
N ILE A 163 -12.02 3.12 8.81
CA ILE A 163 -11.43 3.22 7.48
C ILE A 163 -10.29 2.21 7.35
N ILE A 164 -10.31 1.40 6.30
CA ILE A 164 -9.19 0.51 5.94
C ILE A 164 -8.41 1.14 4.79
N GLU A 165 -7.17 1.51 5.06
CA GLU A 165 -6.23 2.01 4.06
C GLU A 165 -5.42 0.83 3.52
N ILE A 166 -5.65 0.55 2.25
CA ILE A 166 -5.17 -0.65 1.57
C ILE A 166 -3.84 -0.34 0.88
N GLU A 167 -2.77 -1.01 1.32
CA GLU A 167 -1.46 -0.95 0.68
C GLU A 167 -1.03 -2.32 0.19
N SER A 168 -0.27 -2.33 -0.91
CA SER A 168 0.33 -3.54 -1.48
C SER A 168 -0.68 -4.65 -1.82
N LEU A 169 -1.90 -4.30 -2.21
CA LEU A 169 -2.89 -5.25 -2.74
C LEU A 169 -2.68 -5.40 -4.27
N SER A 170 -1.48 -5.85 -4.67
CA SER A 170 -1.08 -5.98 -6.08
C SER A 170 -0.03 -7.06 -6.26
N TYR A 171 0.28 -7.39 -7.52
CA TYR A 171 1.46 -8.19 -7.83
C TYR A 171 2.71 -7.34 -7.63
N MET A 172 3.72 -7.89 -6.94
CA MET A 172 4.93 -7.15 -6.55
C MET A 172 6.06 -7.33 -7.56
N GLY A 173 6.10 -8.48 -8.26
CA GLY A 173 7.11 -8.79 -9.26
C GLY A 173 8.51 -8.99 -8.70
N PHE A 174 9.49 -9.04 -9.62
CA PHE A 174 10.90 -9.27 -9.32
C PHE A 174 11.61 -8.02 -8.80
N GLY A 175 12.52 -8.21 -7.85
CA GLY A 175 13.46 -7.16 -7.42
C GLY A 175 12.91 -6.21 -6.37
N HIS A 176 11.83 -6.56 -5.70
CA HIS A 176 11.38 -5.83 -4.53
C HIS A 176 12.44 -5.89 -3.40
N ASN A 177 12.70 -4.75 -2.75
CA ASN A 177 13.79 -4.59 -1.78
C ASN A 177 13.54 -5.40 -0.49
N HIS A 178 13.99 -6.63 -0.46
CA HIS A 178 13.97 -7.47 0.74
C HIS A 178 15.37 -7.97 1.12
N TYR A 179 16.25 -8.11 0.13
CA TYR A 179 17.63 -8.55 0.30
C TYR A 179 18.61 -7.57 -0.33
N HIS A 180 19.92 -7.75 -0.08
CA HIS A 180 20.97 -7.16 -0.88
C HIS A 180 20.97 -7.78 -2.28
N SER A 181 20.12 -7.26 -3.15
CA SER A 181 19.94 -7.78 -4.50
C SER A 181 21.13 -7.45 -5.40
N LYS A 182 21.55 -8.41 -6.23
CA LYS A 182 22.65 -8.26 -7.18
C LYS A 182 22.17 -8.68 -8.57
N PHE A 183 22.07 -7.72 -9.47
CA PHE A 183 21.63 -7.94 -10.84
C PHE A 183 22.74 -7.59 -11.81
N GLY A 184 23.08 -8.51 -12.72
CA GLY A 184 23.97 -8.28 -13.85
C GLY A 184 23.23 -8.06 -15.18
N VAL A 185 21.90 -7.96 -15.14
CA VAL A 185 21.01 -7.84 -16.30
C VAL A 185 20.15 -6.59 -16.15
N ASP A 186 20.11 -5.80 -17.21
CA ASP A 186 19.15 -4.69 -17.35
C ASP A 186 17.90 -5.22 -18.09
N PHE A 187 16.83 -5.48 -17.37
CA PHE A 187 15.61 -5.97 -17.97
C PHE A 187 14.89 -4.95 -18.87
N GLY A 188 15.07 -3.64 -18.63
CA GLY A 188 14.36 -2.60 -19.39
C GLY A 188 12.88 -2.91 -19.49
N THR A 189 12.33 -2.91 -20.72
CA THR A 189 10.92 -3.23 -21.01
C THR A 189 10.54 -4.69 -20.72
N ALA A 190 11.50 -5.63 -20.69
CA ALA A 190 11.27 -7.03 -20.32
C ALA A 190 11.02 -7.23 -18.82
N LYS A 191 11.18 -6.17 -18.01
CA LYS A 191 10.86 -6.20 -16.57
C LYS A 191 9.42 -6.70 -16.35
N SER A 192 8.48 -6.24 -17.16
CA SER A 192 7.09 -6.67 -17.07
C SER A 192 6.89 -8.17 -17.33
N LEU A 193 7.75 -8.83 -18.10
CA LEU A 193 7.66 -10.29 -18.34
C LEU A 193 8.12 -11.09 -17.13
N ILE A 194 9.22 -10.68 -16.47
CA ILE A 194 9.73 -11.38 -15.29
C ILE A 194 8.86 -11.11 -14.06
N ASP A 195 8.10 -10.01 -14.05
CA ASP A 195 7.19 -9.65 -12.96
C ASP A 195 5.89 -10.44 -12.95
N LEU A 196 5.51 -11.07 -14.09
CA LEU A 196 4.29 -11.86 -14.19
C LEU A 196 4.29 -13.03 -13.21
N CYS A 197 3.16 -13.25 -12.57
CA CYS A 197 2.97 -14.40 -11.70
C CYS A 197 2.43 -15.59 -12.52
N PHE A 198 3.15 -16.71 -12.49
CA PHE A 198 2.78 -18.00 -13.08
C PHE A 198 2.57 -19.08 -12.02
N CYS A 199 2.19 -18.74 -10.79
CA CYS A 199 1.82 -19.72 -9.77
C CYS A 199 0.59 -20.54 -10.23
N TYR A 200 0.33 -21.66 -9.56
CA TYR A 200 -0.78 -22.54 -9.91
C TYR A 200 -2.11 -21.79 -10.05
N SER A 201 -2.46 -20.93 -9.09
CA SER A 201 -3.73 -20.17 -9.13
C SER A 201 -3.82 -19.23 -10.33
N CYS A 202 -2.74 -18.50 -10.66
CA CYS A 202 -2.72 -17.62 -11.83
C CYS A 202 -2.83 -18.40 -13.15
N GLN A 203 -2.20 -19.58 -13.24
CA GLN A 203 -2.36 -20.43 -14.41
C GLN A 203 -3.79 -20.93 -14.58
N GLN A 204 -4.47 -21.30 -13.47
CA GLN A 204 -5.89 -21.71 -13.52
C GLN A 204 -6.79 -20.56 -14.01
N HIS A 205 -6.64 -19.35 -13.48
CA HIS A 205 -7.36 -18.18 -13.98
C HIS A 205 -7.07 -17.88 -15.45
N GLY A 206 -5.83 -18.10 -15.92
CA GLY A 206 -5.49 -17.99 -17.33
C GLY A 206 -6.24 -19.01 -18.21
N VAL A 207 -6.33 -20.27 -17.77
CA VAL A 207 -7.11 -21.30 -18.46
C VAL A 207 -8.61 -20.92 -18.51
N GLU A 208 -9.17 -20.46 -17.40
CA GLU A 208 -10.56 -19.97 -17.31
C GLU A 208 -10.81 -18.78 -18.24
N ALA A 209 -9.80 -17.93 -18.44
CA ALA A 209 -9.81 -16.84 -19.43
C ALA A 209 -9.54 -17.27 -20.87
N ASN A 210 -9.48 -18.59 -21.15
CA ASN A 210 -9.17 -19.18 -22.48
C ASN A 210 -7.79 -18.81 -23.03
N ILE A 211 -6.79 -18.64 -22.17
CA ILE A 211 -5.40 -18.39 -22.55
C ILE A 211 -4.66 -19.74 -22.68
N ASP A 212 -3.89 -19.92 -23.75
CA ASP A 212 -2.97 -21.05 -23.84
C ASP A 212 -1.74 -20.81 -22.94
N ILE A 213 -1.85 -21.25 -21.69
CA ILE A 213 -0.81 -21.06 -20.66
C ILE A 213 0.50 -21.74 -21.04
N SER A 214 0.44 -22.89 -21.74
CA SER A 214 1.65 -23.60 -22.17
C SER A 214 2.42 -22.79 -23.20
N LEU A 215 1.73 -22.30 -24.22
CA LEU A 215 2.32 -21.47 -25.26
C LEU A 215 2.81 -20.12 -24.70
N LEU A 216 2.00 -19.46 -23.88
CA LEU A 216 2.37 -18.20 -23.21
C LEU A 216 3.66 -18.37 -22.38
N THR A 217 3.72 -19.43 -21.58
CA THR A 217 4.90 -19.74 -20.74
C THR A 217 6.15 -19.97 -21.59
N GLU A 218 6.03 -20.72 -22.69
CA GLU A 218 7.13 -20.98 -23.63
C GLU A 218 7.64 -19.67 -24.26
N GLN A 219 6.74 -18.83 -24.74
CA GLN A 219 7.07 -17.56 -25.40
C GLN A 219 7.74 -16.58 -24.43
N VAL A 220 7.18 -16.40 -23.22
CA VAL A 220 7.75 -15.54 -22.18
C VAL A 220 9.15 -16.02 -21.77
N LYS A 221 9.35 -17.34 -21.56
CA LYS A 221 10.67 -17.92 -21.28
C LYS A 221 11.65 -17.68 -22.41
N SER A 222 11.21 -17.88 -23.65
CA SER A 222 12.06 -17.69 -24.85
C SER A 222 12.61 -16.25 -24.90
N ASP A 223 11.75 -15.25 -24.75
CA ASP A 223 12.15 -13.85 -24.80
C ASP A 223 13.02 -13.46 -23.59
N LEU A 224 12.68 -13.90 -22.37
CA LEU A 224 13.51 -13.67 -21.18
C LEU A 224 14.89 -14.34 -21.28
N ASN A 225 14.99 -15.55 -21.85
CA ASN A 225 16.29 -16.23 -22.05
C ASN A 225 17.21 -15.41 -22.96
N VAL A 226 16.67 -14.73 -23.97
CA VAL A 226 17.45 -13.80 -24.80
C VAL A 226 17.98 -12.63 -23.96
N VAL A 227 17.13 -12.01 -23.15
CA VAL A 227 17.52 -10.90 -22.25
C VAL A 227 18.58 -11.36 -21.26
N LEU A 228 18.38 -12.51 -20.61
CA LEU A 228 19.33 -13.06 -19.64
C LEU A 228 20.69 -13.39 -20.26
N SER A 229 20.71 -13.88 -21.50
CA SER A 229 21.97 -14.19 -22.20
C SER A 229 22.71 -12.96 -22.72
N GLN A 230 21.98 -11.92 -23.11
CA GLN A 230 22.53 -10.67 -23.66
C GLN A 230 22.80 -9.58 -22.61
N GLY A 231 22.24 -9.74 -21.40
CA GLY A 231 22.31 -8.78 -20.31
C GLY A 231 21.40 -7.57 -20.46
N LYS A 232 20.66 -7.44 -21.55
CA LYS A 232 19.69 -6.36 -21.82
C LYS A 232 18.71 -6.72 -22.92
N THR A 233 17.64 -5.92 -23.07
CA THR A 233 16.75 -5.95 -24.24
C THR A 233 16.83 -4.65 -25.04
N ASN A 234 16.61 -4.75 -26.36
CA ASN A 234 16.39 -3.62 -27.26
C ASN A 234 14.94 -3.59 -27.80
N LEU A 235 14.10 -4.56 -27.40
CA LEU A 235 12.71 -4.61 -27.79
C LEU A 235 11.89 -3.57 -27.05
N SER A 236 10.94 -2.94 -27.75
CA SER A 236 9.93 -2.10 -27.13
C SER A 236 8.86 -2.98 -26.48
N TRP A 237 8.01 -2.37 -25.64
CA TRP A 237 6.85 -3.07 -25.08
C TRP A 237 5.89 -3.56 -26.18
N GLN A 238 5.71 -2.78 -27.24
CA GLN A 238 4.88 -3.17 -28.40
C GLN A 238 5.44 -4.40 -29.13
N ASP A 239 6.77 -4.55 -29.21
CA ASP A 239 7.38 -5.74 -29.80
C ASP A 239 7.02 -7.00 -29.00
N TYR A 240 7.04 -6.95 -27.65
CA TYR A 240 6.62 -8.07 -26.80
C TYR A 240 5.13 -8.42 -27.01
N LEU A 241 4.26 -7.41 -27.08
CA LEU A 241 2.82 -7.63 -27.33
C LEU A 241 2.56 -8.27 -28.69
N HIS A 242 3.35 -7.95 -29.72
CA HIS A 242 3.24 -8.59 -31.03
C HIS A 242 3.78 -10.01 -31.04
N ARG A 243 4.86 -10.29 -30.28
CA ARG A 243 5.53 -11.60 -30.23
C ARG A 243 4.78 -12.63 -29.39
N ILE A 244 4.06 -12.16 -28.38
CA ILE A 244 3.36 -12.95 -27.37
C ILE A 244 1.87 -12.55 -27.41
N PRO A 245 1.04 -13.17 -28.27
CA PRO A 245 -0.34 -12.73 -28.49
C PRO A 245 -1.21 -12.65 -27.23
N ASP A 246 -1.06 -13.62 -26.32
CA ASP A 246 -1.87 -13.69 -25.10
C ASP A 246 -1.32 -12.84 -23.92
N LEU A 247 -0.18 -12.15 -24.13
CA LEU A 247 0.46 -11.38 -23.06
C LEU A 247 -0.44 -10.29 -22.47
N ALA A 248 -1.04 -9.49 -23.34
CA ALA A 248 -1.94 -8.41 -22.89
C ALA A 248 -3.17 -8.96 -22.16
N HIS A 249 -3.74 -10.07 -22.64
CA HIS A 249 -4.89 -10.73 -22.04
C HIS A 249 -4.54 -11.32 -20.65
N TYR A 250 -3.37 -11.94 -20.53
CA TYR A 250 -2.89 -12.48 -19.25
C TYR A 250 -2.65 -11.38 -18.21
N MET A 251 -2.07 -10.26 -18.61
CA MET A 251 -1.90 -9.09 -17.73
C MET A 251 -3.24 -8.51 -17.29
N GLN A 252 -4.18 -8.35 -18.21
CA GLN A 252 -5.53 -7.89 -17.90
C GLN A 252 -6.24 -8.84 -16.92
N MET A 253 -6.09 -10.15 -17.11
CA MET A 253 -6.61 -11.14 -16.15
C MET A 253 -6.02 -10.95 -14.76
N GLN A 254 -4.70 -10.69 -14.65
CA GLN A 254 -4.07 -10.42 -13.34
C GLN A 254 -4.59 -9.13 -12.68
N GLU A 255 -4.84 -8.07 -13.46
CA GLU A 255 -5.48 -6.85 -12.96
C GLU A 255 -6.89 -7.16 -12.42
N GLN A 256 -7.69 -7.91 -13.17
CA GLN A 256 -9.05 -8.32 -12.75
C GLN A 256 -9.04 -9.18 -11.48
N VAL A 257 -8.02 -10.00 -11.28
CA VAL A 257 -7.83 -10.76 -10.03
C VAL A 257 -7.69 -9.82 -8.83
N VAL A 258 -6.91 -8.76 -8.95
CA VAL A 258 -6.75 -7.74 -7.89
C VAL A 258 -8.06 -6.99 -7.65
N GLU A 259 -8.71 -6.53 -8.71
CA GLU A 259 -10.00 -5.84 -8.66
C GLU A 259 -11.07 -6.72 -7.98
N SER A 260 -11.13 -8.00 -8.32
CA SER A 260 -12.08 -8.93 -7.71
C SER A 260 -11.80 -9.15 -6.21
N LEU A 261 -10.52 -9.24 -5.80
CA LEU A 261 -10.17 -9.34 -4.38
C LEU A 261 -10.57 -8.07 -3.62
N LEU A 262 -10.33 -6.90 -4.21
CA LEU A 262 -10.77 -5.63 -3.63
C LEU A 262 -12.30 -5.57 -3.49
N GLY A 263 -13.03 -6.03 -4.51
CA GLY A 263 -14.48 -6.17 -4.46
C GLY A 263 -14.97 -7.12 -3.35
N GLU A 264 -14.25 -8.22 -3.10
CA GLU A 264 -14.53 -9.13 -1.98
C GLU A 264 -14.31 -8.47 -0.62
N ILE A 265 -13.26 -7.64 -0.46
CA ILE A 265 -13.05 -6.84 0.76
C ILE A 265 -14.24 -5.89 0.96
N LYS A 266 -14.63 -5.15 -0.10
CA LYS A 266 -15.77 -4.20 -0.04
C LYS A 266 -17.09 -4.87 0.33
N GLN A 267 -17.33 -6.09 -0.16
CA GLN A 267 -18.53 -6.86 0.19
C GLN A 267 -18.46 -7.44 1.61
N ALA A 268 -17.26 -7.68 2.12
CA ALA A 268 -17.04 -8.35 3.40
C ALA A 268 -17.06 -7.39 4.60
N THR A 269 -16.90 -6.07 4.38
CA THR A 269 -16.81 -5.02 5.41
C THR A 269 -17.69 -3.83 5.04
N SER A 270 -18.11 -3.07 6.04
CA SER A 270 -18.78 -1.77 5.89
C SER A 270 -17.85 -0.57 6.09
N CYS A 271 -16.58 -0.83 6.36
CA CYS A 271 -15.56 0.22 6.46
C CYS A 271 -15.44 1.03 5.16
N GLU A 272 -15.10 2.29 5.29
CA GLU A 272 -14.59 3.08 4.17
C GLU A 272 -13.26 2.45 3.70
N LEU A 273 -13.08 2.31 2.39
CA LEU A 273 -11.86 1.76 1.79
C LEU A 273 -11.07 2.86 1.07
N ASP A 274 -9.88 3.14 1.56
CA ASP A 274 -8.91 4.02 0.91
C ASP A 274 -7.81 3.17 0.26
N PHE A 275 -7.58 3.32 -1.04
CA PHE A 275 -6.59 2.51 -1.76
C PHE A 275 -5.37 3.34 -2.13
N ILE A 276 -4.18 2.95 -1.64
CA ILE A 276 -2.92 3.63 -1.97
C ILE A 276 -2.43 3.16 -3.34
N MET A 277 -2.37 4.07 -4.30
CA MET A 277 -1.85 3.83 -5.65
C MET A 277 -0.32 3.92 -5.64
N MET A 278 0.34 2.76 -5.51
CA MET A 278 1.81 2.66 -5.54
C MET A 278 2.39 2.61 -6.97
N GLY A 279 1.58 2.76 -7.99
CA GLY A 279 1.93 2.50 -9.38
C GLY A 279 1.80 1.00 -9.73
N GLY A 280 2.39 0.57 -10.85
CA GLY A 280 2.50 -0.87 -11.13
C GLY A 280 1.37 -1.48 -11.95
N GLY A 281 0.69 -0.70 -12.78
CA GLY A 281 -0.20 -1.27 -13.81
C GLY A 281 -1.66 -1.47 -13.38
N LEU A 282 -2.03 -1.10 -12.16
CA LEU A 282 -3.44 -1.16 -11.75
C LEU A 282 -4.29 -0.11 -12.47
N ASN A 283 -5.49 -0.49 -12.86
CA ASN A 283 -6.44 0.42 -13.47
C ASN A 283 -7.07 1.32 -12.41
N THR A 284 -6.67 2.60 -12.40
CA THR A 284 -7.14 3.59 -11.42
C THR A 284 -8.67 3.75 -11.45
N ASP A 285 -9.29 3.62 -12.62
CA ASP A 285 -10.74 3.81 -12.78
C ASP A 285 -11.49 2.65 -12.11
N SER A 286 -11.10 1.41 -12.40
CA SER A 286 -11.70 0.21 -11.75
C SER A 286 -11.51 0.21 -10.24
N ILE A 287 -10.36 0.67 -9.75
CA ILE A 287 -10.12 0.81 -8.30
C ILE A 287 -11.04 1.89 -7.70
N ALA A 288 -11.17 3.04 -8.36
CA ALA A 288 -12.04 4.13 -7.91
C ALA A 288 -13.53 3.75 -7.90
N ASP A 289 -13.95 2.86 -8.81
CA ASP A 289 -15.34 2.34 -8.83
C ASP A 289 -15.67 1.45 -7.61
N ILE A 290 -14.64 0.87 -6.97
CA ILE A 290 -14.81 -0.05 -5.83
C ILE A 290 -14.56 0.65 -4.49
N CYS A 291 -13.51 1.48 -4.43
CA CYS A 291 -13.06 2.15 -3.22
C CYS A 291 -13.80 3.47 -2.96
N ASP A 292 -13.84 3.87 -1.70
CA ASP A 292 -14.38 5.18 -1.32
C ASP A 292 -13.40 6.30 -1.67
N LYS A 293 -12.09 6.05 -1.54
CA LYS A 293 -11.03 6.96 -2.00
C LYS A 293 -9.86 6.23 -2.64
N VAL A 294 -9.23 6.93 -3.56
CA VAL A 294 -7.95 6.57 -4.17
C VAL A 294 -6.89 7.53 -3.66
N GLU A 295 -5.88 7.00 -2.99
CA GLU A 295 -4.77 7.79 -2.48
C GLU A 295 -3.63 7.83 -3.49
N ILE A 296 -3.27 9.05 -3.92
CA ILE A 296 -2.14 9.32 -4.81
C ILE A 296 -1.00 9.96 -4.02
N LEU A 297 0.23 9.46 -4.23
CA LEU A 297 1.40 9.94 -3.52
C LEU A 297 2.07 11.10 -4.29
N ALA A 298 1.94 12.32 -3.77
CA ALA A 298 2.57 13.52 -4.31
C ALA A 298 3.96 13.75 -3.68
N TYR A 299 4.85 12.74 -3.75
CA TYR A 299 6.17 12.76 -3.12
C TYR A 299 7.21 13.47 -3.99
N THR A 300 6.96 14.73 -4.30
CA THR A 300 7.88 15.57 -5.08
C THR A 300 7.76 17.04 -4.69
N ALA A 301 8.90 17.75 -4.72
CA ALA A 301 8.95 19.20 -4.53
C ALA A 301 8.59 20.01 -5.79
N ASP A 302 8.38 19.35 -6.94
CA ASP A 302 8.03 20.04 -8.19
C ASP A 302 6.51 20.32 -8.26
N PRO A 303 6.09 21.59 -8.10
CA PRO A 303 4.67 21.94 -8.11
C PRO A 303 3.99 21.65 -9.46
N LYS A 304 4.74 21.68 -10.57
CA LYS A 304 4.18 21.35 -11.89
C LYS A 304 3.84 19.87 -12.01
N GLN A 305 4.71 19.01 -11.47
CA GLN A 305 4.47 17.57 -11.44
C GLN A 305 3.30 17.23 -10.51
N VAL A 306 3.25 17.84 -9.31
CA VAL A 306 2.10 17.69 -8.38
C VAL A 306 0.80 18.08 -9.08
N LYS A 307 0.75 19.28 -9.69
CA LYS A 307 -0.43 19.77 -10.40
C LYS A 307 -0.86 18.81 -11.49
N LYS A 308 0.07 18.39 -12.35
CA LYS A 308 -0.20 17.47 -13.47
C LYS A 308 -0.78 16.13 -12.95
N THR A 309 -0.19 15.55 -11.91
CA THR A 309 -0.64 14.28 -11.34
C THR A 309 -2.06 14.42 -10.79
N ILE A 310 -2.33 15.45 -9.99
CA ILE A 310 -3.64 15.67 -9.37
C ILE A 310 -4.70 15.93 -10.44
N GLU A 311 -4.47 16.90 -11.36
CA GLU A 311 -5.44 17.25 -12.40
C GLU A 311 -5.76 16.06 -13.32
N SER A 312 -4.73 15.28 -13.70
CA SER A 312 -4.95 14.08 -14.53
C SER A 312 -5.74 13.01 -13.80
N THR A 313 -5.53 12.84 -12.48
CA THR A 313 -6.28 11.87 -11.68
C THR A 313 -7.73 12.35 -11.48
N VAL A 314 -7.95 13.64 -11.15
CA VAL A 314 -9.30 14.23 -11.07
C VAL A 314 -10.05 14.04 -12.38
N GLN A 315 -9.41 14.33 -13.52
CA GLN A 315 -10.02 14.15 -14.83
C GLN A 315 -10.37 12.68 -15.11
N ARG A 316 -9.51 11.77 -14.71
CA ARG A 316 -9.66 10.33 -14.93
C ARG A 316 -10.78 9.73 -14.08
N ILE A 317 -10.79 10.01 -12.79
CA ILE A 317 -11.80 9.48 -11.84
C ILE A 317 -13.13 10.23 -11.97
N GLY A 318 -13.10 11.51 -12.38
CA GLY A 318 -14.30 12.34 -12.50
C GLY A 318 -14.82 12.95 -11.18
N SER A 319 -14.17 12.66 -10.05
CA SER A 319 -14.54 13.15 -8.71
C SER A 319 -13.30 13.50 -7.89
N ALA A 320 -13.17 14.77 -7.55
CA ALA A 320 -12.08 15.21 -6.64
C ALA A 320 -12.30 14.75 -5.19
N ASP A 321 -13.54 14.49 -4.78
CA ASP A 321 -13.88 14.01 -3.43
C ASP A 321 -13.42 12.57 -3.18
N GLN A 322 -13.24 11.78 -4.24
CA GLN A 322 -12.69 10.43 -4.16
C GLN A 322 -11.15 10.39 -4.13
N ILE A 323 -10.50 11.54 -4.22
CA ILE A 323 -9.03 11.60 -4.19
C ILE A 323 -8.55 12.01 -2.82
N LEU A 324 -7.61 11.23 -2.29
CA LEU A 324 -6.78 11.52 -1.14
C LEU A 324 -5.35 11.77 -1.63
N THR A 325 -4.75 12.89 -1.26
CA THR A 325 -3.39 13.21 -1.69
C THR A 325 -2.41 13.05 -0.53
N GLY A 326 -1.48 12.09 -0.67
CA GLY A 326 -0.43 11.81 0.30
C GLY A 326 0.83 12.64 0.08
N TYR A 327 1.36 13.25 1.14
CA TYR A 327 2.58 14.07 1.13
C TYR A 327 3.64 13.50 2.05
N SER A 328 4.86 13.29 1.54
CA SER A 328 6.02 13.01 2.39
C SER A 328 6.49 14.32 3.04
N VAL A 329 6.51 14.40 4.38
CA VAL A 329 6.84 15.62 5.12
C VAL A 329 8.31 15.65 5.54
N TYR A 330 9.20 15.13 4.70
CA TYR A 330 10.64 15.12 4.92
C TYR A 330 11.42 14.88 3.61
N GLY A 331 12.73 15.08 3.68
CA GLY A 331 13.65 14.80 2.58
C GLY A 331 13.47 15.73 1.38
N SER A 332 13.85 15.24 0.21
CA SER A 332 13.83 16.05 -1.02
C SER A 332 12.42 16.32 -1.57
N ALA A 333 11.44 15.53 -1.15
CA ALA A 333 10.05 15.74 -1.56
C ALA A 333 9.43 16.99 -0.89
N THR A 334 9.88 17.31 0.33
CA THR A 334 9.41 18.48 1.08
C THR A 334 10.62 19.13 1.79
N PRO A 335 11.39 19.95 1.07
CA PRO A 335 12.60 20.57 1.61
C PRO A 335 12.30 21.66 2.65
N ASP A 336 11.11 22.29 2.59
CA ASP A 336 10.68 23.35 3.48
C ASP A 336 9.14 23.43 3.60
N VAL A 337 8.68 24.24 4.55
CA VAL A 337 7.24 24.41 4.83
C VAL A 337 6.49 25.10 3.70
N ASP A 338 7.13 25.98 2.96
CA ASP A 338 6.48 26.70 1.86
C ASP A 338 6.21 25.77 0.68
N THR A 339 7.10 24.84 0.42
CA THR A 339 6.88 23.74 -0.56
C THR A 339 5.67 22.90 -0.15
N LEU A 340 5.54 22.51 1.12
CA LEU A 340 4.39 21.73 1.59
C LEU A 340 3.08 22.51 1.44
N LYS A 341 3.05 23.77 1.86
CA LYS A 341 1.87 24.65 1.70
C LYS A 341 1.47 24.85 0.25
N GLN A 342 2.47 25.00 -0.62
CA GLN A 342 2.24 25.16 -2.07
C GLN A 342 1.64 23.90 -2.68
N THR A 343 2.22 22.73 -2.39
CA THR A 343 1.74 21.45 -2.98
C THR A 343 0.37 21.06 -2.45
N VAL A 344 0.07 21.28 -1.17
CA VAL A 344 -1.26 21.11 -0.60
C VAL A 344 -2.25 22.10 -1.23
N GLY A 345 -1.85 23.37 -1.38
CA GLY A 345 -2.69 24.40 -2.03
C GLY A 345 -3.09 24.01 -3.46
N ILE A 346 -2.17 23.43 -4.24
CA ILE A 346 -2.45 22.94 -5.61
C ILE A 346 -3.55 21.87 -5.60
N ALA A 347 -3.52 20.93 -4.64
CA ALA A 347 -4.56 19.91 -4.54
C ALA A 347 -5.93 20.53 -4.24
N VAL A 348 -5.96 21.48 -3.29
CA VAL A 348 -7.19 22.18 -2.90
C VAL A 348 -7.76 23.01 -4.05
N GLU A 349 -6.93 23.70 -4.81
CA GLU A 349 -7.33 24.46 -6.01
C GLU A 349 -7.90 23.55 -7.10
N ALA A 350 -7.41 22.31 -7.21
CA ALA A 350 -7.96 21.29 -8.10
C ALA A 350 -9.25 20.62 -7.60
N GLY A 351 -9.76 21.04 -6.43
CA GLY A 351 -10.99 20.53 -5.83
C GLY A 351 -10.79 19.39 -4.82
N VAL A 352 -9.56 18.85 -4.66
CA VAL A 352 -9.29 17.79 -3.68
C VAL A 352 -9.38 18.35 -2.26
N ARG A 353 -10.08 17.64 -1.39
CA ARG A 353 -10.34 18.05 0.00
C ARG A 353 -9.78 17.08 1.04
N ASN A 354 -9.17 15.98 0.59
CA ASN A 354 -8.62 14.95 1.46
C ASN A 354 -7.10 14.94 1.33
N VAL A 355 -6.40 14.99 2.45
CA VAL A 355 -4.93 15.04 2.51
C VAL A 355 -4.40 14.08 3.56
N SER A 356 -3.22 13.52 3.29
CA SER A 356 -2.55 12.57 4.17
C SER A 356 -1.07 12.93 4.28
N PHE A 357 -0.49 12.87 5.49
CA PHE A 357 0.88 13.28 5.77
C PHE A 357 1.73 12.11 6.22
N TYR A 358 2.72 11.76 5.41
CA TYR A 358 3.65 10.68 5.67
C TYR A 358 4.95 11.23 6.27
N ASN A 359 5.40 10.88 7.42
CA ASN A 359 4.90 9.98 8.45
C ASN A 359 5.30 10.53 9.81
N TYR A 360 4.43 10.43 10.82
CA TYR A 360 4.66 10.95 12.19
C TYR A 360 5.99 10.47 12.79
N GLY A 361 6.30 9.18 12.66
CA GLY A 361 7.49 8.57 13.24
C GLY A 361 8.80 8.88 12.50
N ILE A 362 8.72 9.19 11.19
CA ILE A 362 9.91 9.42 10.33
C ILE A 362 10.29 10.89 10.27
N MET A 363 9.30 11.79 10.16
CA MET A 363 9.56 13.22 10.03
C MET A 363 10.25 13.80 11.28
N PRO A 364 11.16 14.77 11.13
CA PRO A 364 11.69 15.52 12.25
C PRO A 364 10.57 16.10 13.13
N PRO A 365 10.71 16.15 14.47
CA PRO A 365 9.66 16.67 15.36
C PRO A 365 9.11 18.05 14.99
N THR A 366 9.98 18.92 14.48
CA THR A 366 9.60 20.29 14.05
C THR A 366 8.68 20.31 12.82
N HIS A 367 8.65 19.25 12.02
CA HIS A 367 7.83 19.20 10.81
C HIS A 367 6.34 18.96 11.10
N LEU A 368 5.95 18.62 12.32
CA LEU A 368 4.53 18.66 12.71
C LEU A 368 3.95 20.06 12.62
N ASP A 369 4.75 21.08 12.91
CA ASP A 369 4.32 22.45 12.70
C ASP A 369 4.13 22.79 11.21
N TRP A 370 4.91 22.18 10.32
CA TRP A 370 4.68 22.30 8.88
C TRP A 370 3.33 21.70 8.46
N VAL A 371 2.99 20.50 9.01
CA VAL A 371 1.68 19.87 8.79
C VAL A 371 0.55 20.81 9.25
N ARG A 372 0.66 21.38 10.46
CA ARG A 372 -0.32 22.33 10.99
C ARG A 372 -0.49 23.53 10.06
N GLN A 373 0.60 24.14 9.59
CA GLN A 373 0.58 25.28 8.66
C GLN A 373 -0.04 24.91 7.30
N ALA A 374 0.23 23.69 6.79
CA ALA A 374 -0.36 23.20 5.55
C ALA A 374 -1.88 22.99 5.68
N ILE A 375 -2.34 22.45 6.81
CA ILE A 375 -3.78 22.33 7.13
C ILE A 375 -4.44 23.69 7.23
N GLN A 376 -3.81 24.65 7.93
CA GLN A 376 -4.32 26.02 8.00
C GLN A 376 -4.44 26.66 6.60
N LYS A 377 -3.42 26.46 5.75
CA LYS A 377 -3.45 26.93 4.36
C LYS A 377 -4.59 26.30 3.55
N MET A 378 -4.82 25.01 3.73
CA MET A 378 -5.95 24.31 3.14
C MET A 378 -7.27 24.93 3.57
N ASP A 379 -7.49 25.14 4.86
CA ASP A 379 -8.71 25.71 5.43
C ASP A 379 -8.94 27.15 4.94
N GLU A 380 -7.89 27.96 4.79
CA GLU A 380 -7.98 29.32 4.21
C GLU A 380 -8.46 29.32 2.75
N ILE A 381 -8.09 28.31 1.95
CA ILE A 381 -8.50 28.23 0.54
C ILE A 381 -9.95 27.72 0.42
N ILE A 382 -10.36 26.84 1.34
CA ILE A 382 -11.71 26.25 1.32
C ILE A 382 -12.76 27.28 1.80
N GLY A 383 -12.39 28.18 2.67
CA GLY A 383 -13.27 29.23 3.26
C GLY A 383 -13.94 28.76 4.51
#